data_d76e3bbb271548b4fff6c08ca4ef30b9
#
_entry.id   d76e3bbb271548b4fff6c08ca4ef30b9
#
_cell.length_a   1.000
_cell.length_b   1.000
_cell.length_c   1.000
_cell.angle_alpha   90.00
_cell.angle_beta   90.00
_cell.angle_gamma   90.00
#
_symmetry.space_group_name_H-M   'P 1'
#
loop_
_entity.id
_entity.type
_entity.pdbx_description
1 polymer ?
#
loop_
_entity_poly.entity_id
_entity_poly.type
_entity_poly.pdbx_seq_one_letter_code
_entity_poly.pdbx_strand_id
1 'polypeptide(L)'
;MRTIETIKSGRNYKAVSVGTIDQIIEHELPMGPNVIRGKVFVGQAVGTTGSELSFQTLVPGQDSGFLHTHKTHEELYIILRGQGTYQVDGEQFPVAEGTIVRVSPDGRRALKNTGKENLTMLCIQYKANNFTEADSPMTDGNILSDPLNW
;
A
#
# COMPACT_ATOMS: atom_id res chain seq x y z
N MET A 1 6.81 12.04 -15.32
CA MET A 1 6.69 11.60 -13.90
C MET A 1 5.43 12.21 -13.31
N ARG A 2 4.57 11.37 -12.74
CA ARG A 2 3.34 11.81 -12.08
C ARG A 2 3.65 12.28 -10.65
N THR A 3 2.91 13.27 -10.17
CA THR A 3 3.00 13.76 -8.78
C THR A 3 1.68 13.51 -8.05
N ILE A 4 1.73 13.47 -6.73
CA ILE A 4 0.54 13.42 -5.89
C ILE A 4 -0.11 14.81 -5.89
N GLU A 5 -1.41 14.86 -6.17
CA GLU A 5 -2.17 16.09 -6.21
C GLU A 5 -2.99 16.26 -4.91
N THR A 6 -2.95 17.43 -4.30
CA THR A 6 -3.86 17.76 -3.20
C THR A 6 -5.20 18.19 -3.78
N ILE A 7 -6.26 17.44 -3.46
CA ILE A 7 -7.63 17.76 -3.88
C ILE A 7 -8.21 18.83 -2.96
N LYS A 8 -8.09 18.60 -1.64
CA LYS A 8 -8.62 19.50 -0.62
C LYS A 8 -7.98 19.22 0.74
N SER A 9 -7.90 20.24 1.58
CA SER A 9 -7.47 20.07 2.97
C SER A 9 -8.27 20.98 3.90
N GLY A 10 -8.41 20.55 5.14
CA GLY A 10 -9.05 21.30 6.22
C GLY A 10 -8.42 20.94 7.55
N ARG A 11 -9.02 21.42 8.64
CA ARG A 11 -8.48 21.22 10.00
C ARG A 11 -8.28 19.73 10.35
N ASN A 12 -9.25 18.89 9.97
CA ASN A 12 -9.33 17.49 10.41
C ASN A 12 -9.16 16.50 9.25
N TYR A 13 -8.84 16.96 8.03
CA TYR A 13 -8.69 16.09 6.87
C TYR A 13 -7.73 16.64 5.83
N LYS A 14 -7.20 15.75 5.03
CA LYS A 14 -6.50 16.05 3.79
C LYS A 14 -6.84 14.99 2.75
N ALA A 15 -7.26 15.41 1.58
CA ALA A 15 -7.57 14.56 0.43
C ALA A 15 -6.51 14.76 -0.66
N VAL A 16 -5.95 13.66 -1.13
CA VAL A 16 -4.94 13.65 -2.20
C VAL A 16 -5.32 12.63 -3.26
N SER A 17 -4.80 12.81 -4.47
CA SER A 17 -4.94 11.85 -5.57
C SER A 17 -3.56 11.40 -6.05
N VAL A 18 -3.40 10.11 -6.24
CA VAL A 18 -2.26 9.49 -6.93
C VAL A 18 -2.58 9.19 -8.40
N GLY A 19 -3.79 9.55 -8.84
CA GLY A 19 -4.34 9.21 -10.15
C GLY A 19 -5.16 7.92 -10.15
N THR A 20 -5.53 7.45 -11.32
CA THR A 20 -6.22 6.15 -11.49
C THR A 20 -5.24 4.98 -11.28
N ILE A 21 -5.79 3.76 -11.11
CA ILE A 21 -4.95 2.54 -10.98
C ILE A 21 -4.00 2.40 -12.17
N ASP A 22 -4.46 2.71 -13.39
CA ASP A 22 -3.63 2.63 -14.60
C ASP A 22 -2.49 3.67 -14.62
N GLN A 23 -2.65 4.76 -13.90
CA GLN A 23 -1.66 5.84 -13.84
C GLN A 23 -0.62 5.67 -12.74
N ILE A 24 -0.76 4.67 -11.85
CA ILE A 24 0.25 4.40 -10.82
C ILE A 24 1.62 4.11 -11.45
N ILE A 25 1.66 3.46 -12.62
CA ILE A 25 2.92 3.16 -13.33
C ILE A 25 3.71 4.41 -13.75
N GLU A 26 3.08 5.58 -13.80
CA GLU A 26 3.70 6.86 -14.16
C GLU A 26 4.49 7.50 -13.01
N HIS A 27 4.31 7.00 -11.77
CA HIS A 27 5.09 7.45 -10.63
C HIS A 27 6.49 6.86 -10.65
N GLU A 28 7.43 7.60 -10.08
CA GLU A 28 8.83 7.20 -9.95
C GLU A 28 9.33 7.52 -8.55
N LEU A 29 9.94 6.52 -7.91
CA LEU A 29 10.56 6.66 -6.60
C LEU A 29 12.10 6.63 -6.75
N PRO A 30 12.79 7.74 -6.54
CA PRO A 30 14.26 7.74 -6.46
C PRO A 30 14.73 6.92 -5.27
N MET A 31 15.68 6.00 -5.50
CA MET A 31 16.28 5.15 -4.47
C MET A 31 17.80 5.08 -4.70
N GLY A 32 18.52 6.04 -4.13
CA GLY A 32 19.96 6.20 -4.40
C GLY A 32 20.23 6.45 -5.88
N PRO A 33 21.11 5.66 -6.53
CA PRO A 33 21.40 5.80 -7.97
C PRO A 33 20.29 5.22 -8.88
N ASN A 34 19.30 4.53 -8.30
CA ASN A 34 18.25 3.84 -9.04
C ASN A 34 16.92 4.59 -8.95
N VAL A 35 16.01 4.27 -9.87
CA VAL A 35 14.63 4.74 -9.88
C VAL A 35 13.70 3.55 -9.95
N ILE A 36 12.78 3.44 -8.99
CA ILE A 36 11.72 2.43 -9.03
C ILE A 36 10.51 3.06 -9.72
N ARG A 37 10.20 2.60 -10.93
CA ARG A 37 9.01 3.03 -11.67
C ARG A 37 7.76 2.36 -11.10
N GLY A 38 6.66 3.08 -11.16
CA GLY A 38 5.37 2.60 -10.68
C GLY A 38 5.25 2.54 -9.16
N LYS A 39 6.13 3.20 -8.41
CA LYS A 39 6.12 3.24 -6.95
C LYS A 39 5.92 4.65 -6.42
N VAL A 40 5.01 4.81 -5.46
CA VAL A 40 4.78 6.09 -4.77
C VAL A 40 4.39 5.87 -3.31
N PHE A 41 5.04 6.58 -2.39
CA PHE A 41 4.64 6.69 -0.99
C PHE A 41 3.68 7.87 -0.80
N VAL A 42 2.65 7.68 0.01
CA VAL A 42 1.52 8.62 0.13
C VAL A 42 1.37 9.18 1.56
N GLY A 43 1.91 8.49 2.56
CA GLY A 43 1.71 8.84 3.96
C GLY A 43 2.04 10.30 4.29
N GLN A 44 3.21 10.79 3.87
CA GLN A 44 3.60 12.17 4.06
C GLN A 44 2.67 13.15 3.30
N ALA A 45 2.29 12.82 2.08
CA ALA A 45 1.43 13.69 1.28
C ALA A 45 0.04 13.85 1.87
N VAL A 46 -0.56 12.77 2.41
CA VAL A 46 -1.88 12.79 3.03
C VAL A 46 -1.82 13.14 4.53
N GLY A 47 -0.66 13.01 5.16
CA GLY A 47 -0.44 13.38 6.57
C GLY A 47 -0.88 12.30 7.57
N THR A 48 -0.70 11.01 7.24
CA THR A 48 -0.95 9.91 8.20
C THR A 48 0.03 9.97 9.36
N THR A 49 -0.41 9.61 10.54
CA THR A 49 0.40 9.60 11.77
C THR A 49 0.66 8.21 12.32
N GLY A 50 -0.15 7.21 11.93
CA GLY A 50 -0.09 5.84 12.44
C GLY A 50 0.33 4.80 11.40
N SER A 51 0.43 5.20 10.13
CA SER A 51 0.75 4.29 9.03
C SER A 51 1.46 4.99 7.88
N GLU A 52 2.19 4.23 7.07
CA GLU A 52 2.64 4.64 5.74
C GLU A 52 1.85 3.84 4.69
N LEU A 53 1.48 4.50 3.60
CA LEU A 53 0.81 3.88 2.47
C LEU A 53 1.66 4.04 1.23
N SER A 54 1.70 3.01 0.40
CA SER A 54 2.34 3.09 -0.91
C SER A 54 1.56 2.32 -1.95
N PHE A 55 1.53 2.84 -3.16
CA PHE A 55 1.09 2.11 -4.33
C PHE A 55 2.29 1.63 -5.12
N GLN A 56 2.14 0.50 -5.79
CA GLN A 56 3.12 -0.03 -6.72
C GLN A 56 2.44 -0.77 -7.86
N THR A 57 2.93 -0.54 -9.08
CA THR A 57 2.57 -1.32 -10.27
C THR A 57 3.80 -2.05 -10.77
N LEU A 58 3.66 -3.36 -10.99
CA LEU A 58 4.65 -4.23 -11.62
C LEU A 58 4.15 -4.61 -13.01
N VAL A 59 4.96 -4.38 -14.03
CA VAL A 59 4.64 -4.86 -15.39
C VAL A 59 4.81 -6.38 -15.49
N PRO A 60 4.23 -7.06 -16.50
CA PRO A 60 4.39 -8.51 -16.66
C PRO A 60 5.84 -8.97 -16.59
N GLY A 61 6.09 -9.99 -15.76
CA GLY A 61 7.42 -10.55 -15.52
C GLY A 61 8.28 -9.82 -14.49
N GLN A 62 7.93 -8.59 -14.11
CA GLN A 62 8.66 -7.81 -13.11
C GLN A 62 8.40 -8.34 -11.71
N ASP A 63 9.43 -8.29 -10.86
CA ASP A 63 9.34 -8.54 -9.43
C ASP A 63 9.71 -7.29 -8.61
N SER A 64 9.61 -7.40 -7.29
CA SER A 64 9.94 -6.32 -6.34
C SER A 64 11.44 -6.03 -6.22
N GLY A 65 12.30 -6.79 -6.92
CA GLY A 65 13.73 -6.55 -7.04
C GLY A 65 14.60 -7.12 -5.92
N PHE A 66 14.05 -7.33 -4.73
CA PHE A 66 14.78 -7.82 -3.56
C PHE A 66 13.86 -8.44 -2.52
N LEU A 67 14.41 -9.34 -1.71
CA LEU A 67 13.81 -9.76 -0.45
C LEU A 67 14.12 -8.71 0.63
N HIS A 68 13.13 -8.39 1.47
CA HIS A 68 13.35 -7.50 2.59
C HIS A 68 12.54 -7.91 3.83
N THR A 69 12.91 -7.34 4.95
CA THR A 69 12.24 -7.42 6.25
C THR A 69 12.11 -6.01 6.83
N HIS A 70 11.34 -5.86 7.89
CA HIS A 70 11.26 -4.63 8.67
C HIS A 70 11.68 -4.87 10.12
N LYS A 71 12.15 -3.84 10.80
CA LYS A 71 12.50 -3.92 12.23
C LYS A 71 11.26 -3.97 13.13
N THR A 72 10.24 -3.19 12.79
CA THR A 72 9.06 -3.00 13.64
C THR A 72 7.74 -2.99 12.88
N HIS A 73 7.78 -2.81 11.55
CA HIS A 73 6.57 -2.69 10.74
C HIS A 73 6.04 -4.04 10.30
N GLU A 74 4.75 -4.21 10.49
CA GLU A 74 3.92 -5.18 9.79
C GLU A 74 3.41 -4.52 8.51
N GLU A 75 3.22 -5.30 7.46
CA GLU A 75 2.69 -4.81 6.18
C GLU A 75 1.45 -5.58 5.76
N LEU A 76 0.47 -4.85 5.24
CA LEU A 76 -0.65 -5.39 4.46
C LEU A 76 -0.43 -5.08 2.99
N TYR A 77 -0.38 -6.11 2.16
CA TYR A 77 -0.39 -6.01 0.71
C TYR A 77 -1.78 -6.33 0.19
N ILE A 78 -2.39 -5.39 -0.51
CA ILE A 78 -3.73 -5.52 -1.07
C ILE A 78 -3.59 -5.46 -2.58
N ILE A 79 -3.91 -6.57 -3.27
CA ILE A 79 -3.87 -6.60 -4.73
C ILE A 79 -5.12 -5.92 -5.27
N LEU A 80 -4.91 -4.77 -5.92
CA LEU A 80 -5.99 -3.95 -6.49
C LEU A 80 -6.34 -4.34 -7.91
N ARG A 81 -5.38 -4.93 -8.65
CA ARG A 81 -5.55 -5.40 -10.03
C ARG A 81 -4.44 -6.36 -10.41
N GLY A 82 -4.75 -7.27 -11.35
CA GLY A 82 -3.78 -8.22 -11.89
C GLY A 82 -3.59 -9.45 -11.02
N GLN A 83 -2.56 -10.22 -11.35
CA GLN A 83 -2.23 -11.46 -10.65
C GLN A 83 -0.72 -11.67 -10.60
N GLY A 84 -0.27 -12.41 -9.61
CA GLY A 84 1.15 -12.67 -9.42
C GLY A 84 1.44 -13.84 -8.51
N THR A 85 2.71 -13.97 -8.14
CA THR A 85 3.18 -14.89 -7.11
C THR A 85 3.82 -14.09 -5.99
N TYR A 86 3.32 -14.29 -4.78
CA TYR A 86 3.89 -13.75 -3.56
C TYR A 86 4.76 -14.80 -2.89
N GLN A 87 5.86 -14.39 -2.27
CA GLN A 87 6.66 -15.28 -1.44
C GLN A 87 6.95 -14.66 -0.08
N VAL A 88 6.92 -15.51 0.95
CA VAL A 88 7.36 -15.20 2.30
C VAL A 88 8.16 -16.39 2.83
N ASP A 89 9.38 -16.13 3.33
CA ASP A 89 10.28 -17.14 3.95
C ASP A 89 10.54 -18.37 3.06
N GLY A 90 10.52 -18.18 1.74
CA GLY A 90 10.72 -19.23 0.74
C GLY A 90 9.44 -19.95 0.30
N GLU A 91 8.32 -19.77 0.99
CA GLU A 91 7.03 -20.27 0.53
C GLU A 91 6.44 -19.36 -0.54
N GLN A 92 5.95 -19.95 -1.62
CA GLN A 92 5.34 -19.22 -2.74
C GLN A 92 3.86 -19.60 -2.88
N PHE A 93 3.05 -18.60 -3.16
CA PHE A 93 1.61 -18.78 -3.38
C PHE A 93 1.07 -17.75 -4.39
N PRO A 94 0.00 -18.11 -5.14
CA PRO A 94 -0.60 -17.19 -6.09
C PRO A 94 -1.38 -16.08 -5.37
N VAL A 95 -1.37 -14.90 -5.97
CA VAL A 95 -2.18 -13.75 -5.55
C VAL A 95 -2.87 -13.14 -6.78
N ALA A 96 -4.07 -12.59 -6.57
CA ALA A 96 -4.86 -11.92 -7.59
C ALA A 96 -5.65 -10.77 -6.98
N GLU A 97 -6.37 -10.02 -7.80
CA GLU A 97 -7.27 -8.96 -7.37
C GLU A 97 -8.14 -9.41 -6.18
N GLY A 98 -8.18 -8.59 -5.12
CA GLY A 98 -8.88 -8.89 -3.86
C GLY A 98 -8.05 -9.70 -2.85
N THR A 99 -6.88 -10.24 -3.21
CA THR A 99 -6.01 -10.91 -2.25
C THR A 99 -5.41 -9.91 -1.27
N ILE A 100 -5.42 -10.24 0.03
CA ILE A 100 -4.77 -9.48 1.09
C ILE A 100 -3.74 -10.38 1.77
N VAL A 101 -2.49 -9.92 1.82
CA VAL A 101 -1.38 -10.63 2.48
C VAL A 101 -0.87 -9.78 3.62
N ARG A 102 -0.93 -10.29 4.85
CA ARG A 102 -0.25 -9.70 6.01
C ARG A 102 1.11 -10.36 6.19
N VAL A 103 2.14 -9.56 6.35
CA VAL A 103 3.49 -10.05 6.63
C VAL A 103 4.00 -9.43 7.92
N SER A 104 4.45 -10.26 8.84
CA SER A 104 5.11 -9.84 10.09
C SER A 104 6.46 -9.16 9.80
N PRO A 105 7.01 -8.36 10.73
CA PRO A 105 8.27 -7.65 10.49
C PRO A 105 9.40 -8.52 9.97
N ASP A 106 9.63 -9.69 10.57
CA ASP A 106 10.74 -10.59 10.23
C ASP A 106 10.52 -11.41 8.94
N GLY A 107 9.29 -11.48 8.42
CA GLY A 107 8.97 -12.23 7.20
C GLY A 107 9.76 -11.70 6.00
N ARG A 108 10.56 -12.55 5.35
CA ARG A 108 11.35 -12.22 4.14
C ARG A 108 10.44 -12.31 2.93
N ARG A 109 10.05 -11.16 2.37
CA ARG A 109 9.00 -11.09 1.35
C ARG A 109 9.46 -10.51 0.04
N ALA A 110 8.77 -10.95 -1.02
CA ALA A 110 8.83 -10.39 -2.37
C ALA A 110 7.54 -10.73 -3.14
N LEU A 111 7.26 -9.95 -4.17
CA LEU A 111 6.13 -10.12 -5.08
C LEU A 111 6.64 -10.10 -6.52
N LYS A 112 6.09 -10.97 -7.37
CA LYS A 112 6.34 -11.01 -8.81
C LYS A 112 5.02 -10.96 -9.57
N ASN A 113 4.95 -10.14 -10.60
CA ASN A 113 3.86 -10.21 -11.57
C ASN A 113 4.09 -11.40 -12.50
N THR A 114 3.29 -12.44 -12.35
CA THR A 114 3.30 -13.64 -13.21
C THR A 114 2.14 -13.64 -14.21
N GLY A 115 1.35 -12.57 -14.22
CA GLY A 115 0.24 -12.37 -15.15
C GLY A 115 0.68 -11.76 -16.49
N LYS A 116 -0.30 -11.49 -17.32
CA LYS A 116 -0.12 -10.87 -18.66
C LYS A 116 -0.40 -9.36 -18.66
N GLU A 117 -0.99 -8.85 -17.61
CA GLU A 117 -1.34 -7.45 -17.41
C GLU A 117 -0.57 -6.86 -16.23
N ASN A 118 -0.61 -5.55 -16.07
CA ASN A 118 -0.03 -4.90 -14.90
C ASN A 118 -0.66 -5.42 -13.60
N LEU A 119 0.19 -5.71 -12.61
CA LEU A 119 -0.23 -5.99 -11.24
C LEU A 119 -0.06 -4.71 -10.43
N THR A 120 -1.15 -4.20 -9.86
CA THR A 120 -1.12 -3.03 -8.99
C THR A 120 -1.55 -3.40 -7.58
N MET A 121 -0.76 -2.96 -6.60
CA MET A 121 -1.01 -3.19 -5.19
C MET A 121 -0.98 -1.90 -4.37
N LEU A 122 -1.72 -1.91 -3.27
CA LEU A 122 -1.57 -1.00 -2.14
C LEU A 122 -0.84 -1.74 -1.02
N CYS A 123 0.19 -1.13 -0.47
CA CYS A 123 0.89 -1.61 0.72
C CYS A 123 0.65 -0.62 1.86
N ILE A 124 0.20 -1.13 3.01
CA ILE A 124 0.02 -0.36 4.24
C ILE A 124 1.02 -0.88 5.26
N GLN A 125 1.86 0.03 5.77
CA GLN A 125 2.85 -0.25 6.79
C GLN A 125 2.43 0.41 8.11
N TYR A 126 2.47 -0.36 9.19
CA TYR A 126 2.16 0.11 10.53
C TYR A 126 2.98 -0.66 11.56
N LYS A 127 3.14 -0.09 12.73
CA LYS A 127 3.89 -0.76 13.80
C LYS A 127 3.12 -1.99 14.27
N ALA A 128 3.78 -3.15 14.28
CA ALA A 128 3.19 -4.41 14.73
C ALA A 128 2.72 -4.32 16.19
N ASN A 129 1.64 -5.03 16.51
CA ASN A 129 1.06 -5.14 17.86
C ASN A 129 0.56 -3.81 18.45
N ASN A 130 0.29 -2.81 17.63
CA ASN A 130 -0.20 -1.50 18.07
C ASN A 130 -1.73 -1.39 18.07
N PHE A 131 -2.43 -2.26 17.33
CA PHE A 131 -3.88 -2.28 17.26
C PHE A 131 -4.42 -3.26 18.31
N THR A 132 -5.25 -2.76 19.22
CA THR A 132 -5.85 -3.52 20.31
C THR A 132 -7.36 -3.60 20.14
N GLU A 133 -8.05 -4.35 21.01
CA GLU A 133 -9.50 -4.41 21.02
C GLU A 133 -10.13 -3.03 21.30
N ALA A 134 -9.45 -2.17 22.06
CA ALA A 134 -9.89 -0.80 22.31
C ALA A 134 -9.89 0.08 21.05
N ASP A 135 -9.06 -0.27 20.06
CA ASP A 135 -8.96 0.42 18.76
C ASP A 135 -9.94 -0.14 17.73
N SER A 136 -10.74 -1.15 18.09
CA SER A 136 -11.75 -1.74 17.19
C SER A 136 -12.75 -0.66 16.76
N PRO A 137 -13.15 -0.61 15.47
CA PRO A 137 -14.15 0.34 14.97
C PRO A 137 -15.46 0.36 15.77
N MET A 138 -15.81 -0.79 16.37
CA MET A 138 -17.02 -0.91 17.20
C MET A 138 -16.86 -0.31 18.60
N THR A 139 -15.64 -0.14 19.08
CA THR A 139 -15.31 0.39 20.41
C THR A 139 -14.87 1.85 20.31
N ASP A 140 -14.03 2.18 19.33
CA ASP A 140 -13.49 3.53 19.12
C ASP A 140 -14.46 4.46 18.36
N GLY A 141 -15.37 3.88 17.56
CA GLY A 141 -16.31 4.62 16.73
C GLY A 141 -17.34 5.38 17.53
N ASN A 142 -17.61 6.64 17.18
CA ASN A 142 -18.65 7.47 17.76
C ASN A 142 -19.65 7.90 16.68
N ILE A 143 -20.89 7.42 16.80
CA ILE A 143 -21.98 7.75 15.87
C ILE A 143 -22.66 9.05 16.34
N LEU A 144 -22.66 10.04 15.46
CA LEU A 144 -23.31 11.32 15.70
C LEU A 144 -24.79 11.27 15.27
N SER A 145 -25.63 12.06 15.97
CA SER A 145 -27.05 12.19 15.63
C SER A 145 -27.36 13.28 14.59
N ASP A 146 -26.33 14.00 14.15
CA ASP A 146 -26.46 15.03 13.13
C ASP A 146 -26.97 14.48 11.80
N PRO A 147 -27.86 15.17 11.07
CA PRO A 147 -28.31 14.73 9.77
C PRO A 147 -27.20 14.85 8.71
N LEU A 148 -27.22 13.91 7.76
CA LEU A 148 -26.34 13.98 6.59
C LEU A 148 -26.87 15.05 5.64
N ASN A 149 -26.02 16.02 5.28
CA ASN A 149 -26.32 17.06 4.29
C ASN A 149 -25.30 16.96 3.16
N TRP A 150 -25.76 16.57 1.96
CA TRP A 150 -24.95 16.43 0.74
C TRP A 150 -25.14 17.58 -0.20
#